data_b8e8a2f3680466313d8ef284c09437e8
#
_entry.id   b8e8a2f3680466313d8ef284c09437e8
#
_cell.length_a   1.000
_cell.length_b   1.000
_cell.length_c   1.000
_cell.angle_alpha   90.00
_cell.angle_beta   90.00
_cell.angle_gamma   90.00
#
_symmetry.space_group_name_H-M   'P 1'
#
loop_
_entity.id
_entity.type
_entity.pdbx_description
1 polymer ?
#
loop_
_entity_poly.entity_id
_entity_poly.type
_entity_poly.pdbx_seq_one_letter_code
_entity_poly.pdbx_strand_id
1 'polypeptide(L)'
;MYKRQGKGYAGAIKRWNQHRLRESHGTGPVARHAGSMGSCSTPSRVFKGKRLPGHLGAERVTIQNLKVVKVDAENNLIAIKGAIPGPKGSVVCISDSVKA
;
A
#
# COMPACT_ATOMS: atom_id res chain seq x y z
N MET A 1 -5.69 10.54 -1.70
CA MET A 1 -4.90 9.28 -1.46
C MET A 1 -5.68 8.20 -0.73
N TYR A 2 -6.86 7.92 -1.17
CA TYR A 2 -7.75 6.87 -0.61
C TYR A 2 -7.18 5.44 -0.75
N LYS A 3 -6.21 5.21 -1.62
CA LYS A 3 -5.58 3.87 -1.80
C LYS A 3 -4.84 3.35 -0.56
N ARG A 4 -4.49 4.21 0.38
CA ARG A 4 -3.73 3.88 1.59
C ARG A 4 -4.53 4.00 2.88
N GLN A 5 -5.81 4.29 2.77
CA GLN A 5 -6.74 4.22 3.89
C GLN A 5 -6.95 2.76 4.31
N GLY A 6 -7.42 2.54 5.55
CA GLY A 6 -7.68 1.21 6.08
C GLY A 6 -8.66 0.43 5.21
N LYS A 7 -8.21 -0.67 4.63
CA LYS A 7 -9.01 -1.57 3.78
C LYS A 7 -9.35 -2.88 4.50
N GLY A 8 -8.86 -3.04 5.73
CA GLY A 8 -9.00 -4.28 6.46
C GLY A 8 -8.17 -5.42 5.87
N TYR A 9 -8.57 -6.65 6.12
CA TYR A 9 -7.93 -7.83 5.57
C TYR A 9 -8.23 -7.96 4.08
N ALA A 10 -7.21 -8.07 3.27
CA ALA A 10 -7.33 -8.17 1.81
C ALA A 10 -6.60 -9.39 1.26
N GLY A 11 -7.16 -9.99 0.23
CA GLY A 11 -6.53 -11.08 -0.50
C GLY A 11 -5.29 -10.64 -1.29
N ALA A 12 -4.47 -11.60 -1.71
CA ALA A 12 -3.22 -11.34 -2.41
C ALA A 12 -3.41 -10.55 -3.71
N ILE A 13 -4.50 -10.78 -4.43
CA ILE A 13 -4.81 -10.06 -5.68
C ILE A 13 -5.03 -8.56 -5.42
N LYS A 14 -5.86 -8.21 -4.44
CA LYS A 14 -6.13 -6.81 -4.10
C LYS A 14 -4.92 -6.14 -3.44
N ARG A 15 -4.25 -6.85 -2.53
CA ARG A 15 -3.14 -6.31 -1.73
C ARG A 15 -1.87 -6.08 -2.56
N TRP A 16 -1.56 -7.01 -3.47
CA TRP A 16 -0.31 -7.02 -4.23
C TRP A 16 -0.48 -6.87 -5.73
N ASN A 17 -1.73 -6.66 -6.20
CA ASN A 17 -2.06 -6.54 -7.62
C ASN A 17 -1.63 -7.76 -8.44
N GLN A 18 -1.81 -8.96 -7.89
CA GLN A 18 -1.53 -10.19 -8.58
C GLN A 18 -2.62 -10.51 -9.62
N HIS A 19 -2.24 -11.21 -10.67
CA HIS A 19 -3.19 -11.71 -11.66
C HIS A 19 -3.99 -12.89 -11.10
N ARG A 20 -5.29 -12.90 -11.36
CA ARG A 20 -6.12 -14.07 -11.10
C ARG A 20 -5.97 -15.08 -12.25
N LEU A 21 -6.19 -16.35 -11.96
CA LEU A 21 -6.25 -17.40 -12.97
C LEU A 21 -7.56 -17.31 -13.77
N ARG A 22 -7.61 -18.00 -14.91
CA ARG A 22 -8.84 -18.15 -15.70
C ARG A 22 -9.85 -18.96 -14.90
N GLU A 23 -11.14 -18.71 -15.11
CA GLU A 23 -12.23 -19.46 -14.47
C GLU A 23 -12.59 -20.74 -15.22
N SER A 24 -11.98 -21.00 -16.38
CA SER A 24 -12.20 -22.14 -17.25
C SER A 24 -10.92 -22.96 -17.45
N HIS A 25 -10.99 -24.01 -18.26
CA HIS A 25 -9.86 -24.91 -18.59
C HIS A 25 -9.26 -25.62 -17.38
N GLY A 26 -10.12 -26.14 -16.49
CA GLY A 26 -9.69 -26.99 -15.37
C GLY A 26 -9.11 -26.26 -14.16
N THR A 27 -9.24 -24.94 -14.09
CA THR A 27 -8.72 -24.15 -12.96
C THR A 27 -9.39 -24.48 -11.63
N GLY A 28 -10.68 -24.83 -11.62
CA GLY A 28 -11.43 -25.10 -10.40
C GLY A 28 -11.57 -23.89 -9.47
N PRO A 29 -11.87 -24.10 -8.17
CA PRO A 29 -12.18 -22.99 -7.23
C PRO A 29 -10.95 -22.23 -6.73
N VAL A 30 -9.80 -22.29 -7.39
CA VAL A 30 -8.52 -21.70 -6.95
C VAL A 30 -8.12 -20.43 -7.71
N ALA A 31 -9.02 -19.88 -8.54
CA ALA A 31 -8.74 -18.75 -9.41
C ALA A 31 -8.21 -17.51 -8.69
N ARG A 32 -8.55 -17.32 -7.43
CA ARG A 32 -8.13 -16.15 -6.60
C ARG A 32 -7.17 -16.50 -5.46
N HIS A 33 -6.61 -17.69 -5.47
CA HIS A 33 -5.67 -18.13 -4.43
C HIS A 33 -4.28 -17.48 -4.62
N ALA A 34 -3.50 -17.46 -3.54
CA ALA A 34 -2.15 -16.89 -3.53
C ALA A 34 -1.12 -17.76 -4.30
N GLY A 35 -1.45 -19.01 -4.58
CA GLY A 35 -0.59 -19.97 -5.26
C GLY A 35 0.44 -20.62 -4.33
N SER A 36 1.55 -21.10 -4.89
CA SER A 36 2.61 -21.75 -4.14
C SER A 36 3.24 -20.84 -3.10
N MET A 37 3.52 -21.39 -1.93
CA MET A 37 4.24 -20.69 -0.85
C MET A 37 5.76 -20.96 -0.86
N GLY A 38 6.25 -21.85 -1.70
CA GLY A 38 7.66 -22.16 -1.86
C GLY A 38 7.95 -23.64 -2.03
N SER A 39 9.22 -24.01 -1.87
CA SER A 39 9.69 -25.38 -1.91
C SER A 39 9.43 -26.14 -0.62
N CYS A 40 9.63 -27.46 -0.63
CA CYS A 40 9.31 -28.34 0.50
C CYS A 40 10.46 -28.39 1.54
N SER A 41 11.19 -29.49 1.58
CA SER A 41 12.21 -29.80 2.62
C SER A 41 13.38 -28.80 2.66
N THR A 42 13.73 -28.22 1.55
CA THR A 42 14.76 -27.17 1.44
C THR A 42 14.14 -25.96 0.73
N PRO A 43 13.99 -24.82 1.41
CA PRO A 43 14.54 -24.37 2.69
C PRO A 43 13.71 -24.70 3.94
N SER A 44 12.66 -25.50 3.86
CA SER A 44 11.72 -25.83 4.97
C SER A 44 11.06 -24.60 5.62
N ARG A 45 10.89 -23.53 4.89
CA ARG A 45 10.26 -22.31 5.36
C ARG A 45 9.64 -21.51 4.23
N VAL A 46 8.77 -20.59 4.55
CA VAL A 46 8.33 -19.54 3.64
C VAL A 46 9.25 -18.34 3.81
N PHE A 47 9.78 -17.82 2.72
CA PHE A 47 10.69 -16.67 2.76
C PHE A 47 9.98 -15.41 3.29
N LYS A 48 10.75 -14.54 3.96
CA LYS A 48 10.30 -13.19 4.33
C LYS A 48 9.95 -12.38 3.08
N GLY A 49 8.94 -11.52 3.20
CA GLY A 49 8.50 -10.70 2.08
C GLY A 49 7.61 -11.42 1.07
N LYS A 50 7.20 -12.67 1.32
CA LYS A 50 6.23 -13.38 0.49
C LYS A 50 4.92 -12.62 0.41
N ARG A 51 4.43 -12.40 -0.79
CA ARG A 51 3.21 -11.63 -1.07
C ARG A 51 1.95 -12.46 -0.81
N LEU A 52 1.52 -12.49 0.42
CA LEU A 52 0.34 -13.22 0.90
C LEU A 52 -0.79 -12.27 1.32
N PRO A 53 -2.01 -12.77 1.55
CA PRO A 53 -3.10 -11.99 2.11
C PRO A 53 -2.73 -11.37 3.46
N GLY A 54 -3.35 -10.27 3.81
CA GLY A 54 -3.14 -9.62 5.08
C GLY A 54 -3.78 -8.24 5.14
N HIS A 55 -3.44 -7.49 6.17
CA HIS A 55 -3.94 -6.13 6.37
C HIS A 55 -3.45 -5.20 5.25
N LEU A 56 -4.37 -4.40 4.72
CA LEU A 56 -4.11 -3.43 3.66
C LEU A 56 -4.48 -2.03 4.11
N GLY A 57 -3.53 -1.11 3.99
CA GLY A 57 -3.71 0.28 4.40
C GLY A 57 -3.60 0.48 5.92
N ALA A 58 -4.05 1.64 6.41
CA ALA A 58 -3.97 2.08 7.81
C ALA A 58 -2.55 2.00 8.41
N GLU A 59 -1.55 2.21 7.59
CA GLU A 59 -0.14 2.25 7.99
C GLU A 59 0.44 3.65 7.85
N ARG A 60 1.46 3.96 8.64
CA ARG A 60 2.18 5.23 8.51
C ARG A 60 2.90 5.28 7.16
N VAL A 61 2.62 6.31 6.39
CA VAL A 61 3.21 6.52 5.07
C VAL A 61 3.94 7.86 5.05
N THR A 62 5.17 7.86 4.57
CA THR A 62 5.98 9.07 4.36
C THR A 62 6.15 9.30 2.86
N ILE A 63 5.88 10.52 2.42
CA ILE A 63 6.14 10.98 1.07
C ILE A 63 7.22 12.04 1.14
N GLN A 64 8.23 11.91 0.31
CA GLN A 64 9.38 12.82 0.28
C GLN A 64 9.31 13.79 -0.92
N ASN A 65 10.04 14.89 -0.80
CA ASN A 65 10.30 15.84 -1.90
C ASN A 65 9.04 16.44 -2.52
N LEU A 66 8.07 16.82 -1.68
CA LEU A 66 6.93 17.61 -2.11
C LEU A 66 7.28 19.10 -2.14
N LYS A 67 6.81 19.80 -3.17
CA LYS A 67 7.06 21.23 -3.32
C LYS A 67 5.97 22.05 -2.63
N VAL A 68 6.37 22.95 -1.75
CA VAL A 68 5.49 23.97 -1.17
C VAL A 68 5.25 25.07 -2.21
N VAL A 69 4.00 25.39 -2.49
CA VAL A 69 3.59 26.41 -3.48
C VAL A 69 3.33 27.74 -2.81
N LYS A 70 2.62 27.74 -1.69
CA LYS A 70 2.24 28.95 -0.95
C LYS A 70 2.12 28.65 0.53
N VAL A 71 2.55 29.60 1.34
CA VAL A 71 2.34 29.60 2.80
C VAL A 71 1.53 30.86 3.15
N ASP A 72 0.46 30.68 3.91
CA ASP A 72 -0.37 31.75 4.43
C ASP A 72 -0.36 31.63 5.96
N ALA A 73 0.42 32.50 6.59
CA ALA A 73 0.59 32.49 8.04
C ALA A 73 -0.63 33.08 8.78
N GLU A 74 -1.40 33.96 8.14
CA GLU A 74 -2.56 34.60 8.77
C GLU A 74 -3.70 33.59 8.98
N ASN A 75 -3.91 32.70 8.00
CA ASN A 75 -4.95 31.70 8.03
C ASN A 75 -4.41 30.30 8.44
N ASN A 76 -3.13 30.18 8.78
CA ASN A 76 -2.46 28.90 9.10
C ASN A 76 -2.63 27.83 8.00
N LEU A 77 -2.44 28.25 6.75
CA LEU A 77 -2.58 27.39 5.58
C LEU A 77 -1.25 27.19 4.85
N ILE A 78 -1.04 25.99 4.38
CA ILE A 78 0.08 25.64 3.50
C ILE A 78 -0.44 24.92 2.25
N ALA A 79 -0.06 25.38 1.08
CA ALA A 79 -0.40 24.76 -0.19
C ALA A 79 0.80 23.96 -0.71
N ILE A 80 0.60 22.66 -0.90
CA ILE A 80 1.63 21.71 -1.33
C ILE A 80 1.21 21.12 -2.68
N LYS A 81 2.15 21.11 -3.63
CA LYS A 81 1.93 20.43 -4.93
C LYS A 81 2.10 18.94 -4.77
N GLY A 82 1.05 18.19 -5.06
CA GLY A 82 1.07 16.72 -5.01
C GLY A 82 0.04 16.15 -4.04
N ALA A 83 0.15 14.86 -3.80
CA ALA A 83 -0.79 14.12 -2.97
C ALA A 83 -0.22 13.86 -1.57
N ILE A 84 -1.00 14.17 -0.56
CA ILE A 84 -0.68 13.94 0.86
C ILE A 84 -1.35 12.65 1.31
N PRO A 85 -0.67 11.79 2.09
CA PRO A 85 -1.26 10.54 2.56
C PRO A 85 -2.35 10.79 3.62
N GLY A 86 -3.33 9.89 3.64
CA GLY A 86 -4.40 9.89 4.63
C GLY A 86 -5.74 10.39 4.13
N PRO A 87 -6.78 10.23 4.93
CA PRO A 87 -8.11 10.78 4.68
C PRO A 87 -8.15 12.29 4.92
N LYS A 88 -9.21 12.92 4.45
CA LYS A 88 -9.49 14.34 4.74
C LYS A 88 -9.65 14.54 6.25
N GLY A 89 -8.98 15.57 6.79
CA GLY A 89 -9.00 15.86 8.22
C GLY A 89 -8.00 15.06 9.06
N SER A 90 -7.11 14.28 8.46
CA SER A 90 -6.05 13.58 9.20
C SER A 90 -4.91 14.50 9.61
N VAL A 91 -4.23 14.14 10.70
CA VAL A 91 -3.00 14.82 11.15
C VAL A 91 -1.82 14.39 10.30
N VAL A 92 -1.02 15.35 9.86
CA VAL A 92 0.16 15.15 9.02
C VAL A 92 1.37 15.80 9.69
N CYS A 93 2.47 15.06 9.82
CA CYS A 93 3.75 15.62 10.27
C CYS A 93 4.54 16.10 9.05
N ILE A 94 4.97 17.34 9.09
CA ILE A 94 5.79 17.96 8.05
C ILE A 94 7.19 18.18 8.61
N SER A 95 8.21 17.84 7.86
CA SER A 95 9.61 18.06 8.19
C SER A 95 10.39 18.46 6.94
N ASP A 96 11.55 19.03 7.13
CA ASP A 96 12.44 19.38 6.03
C ASP A 96 12.85 18.15 5.23
N SER A 97 13.04 18.34 3.93
CA SER A 97 13.49 17.25 3.05
C SER A 97 14.97 16.94 3.30
N VAL A 98 15.27 15.67 3.49
CA VAL A 98 16.66 15.18 3.64
C VAL A 98 17.33 15.01 2.28
N LYS A 99 16.52 14.83 1.23
CA LYS A 99 16.98 14.67 -0.16
C LYS A 99 16.27 15.71 -1.01
N ALA A 100 16.93 16.77 -1.31
CA ALA A 100 16.47 17.80 -2.23
C ALA A 100 16.91 17.48 -3.66
#